data_cc583346d229080d663b3c57f65b56e4
#
_entry.id   cc583346d229080d663b3c57f65b56e4
#
_cell.length_a   1.000
_cell.length_b   1.000
_cell.length_c   1.000
_cell.angle_alpha   90.00
_cell.angle_beta   90.00
_cell.angle_gamma   90.00
#
_symmetry.space_group_name_H-M   'P 1'
#
loop_
_entity.id
_entity.type
_entity.pdbx_description
1 polymer ?
#
loop_
_entity_poly.entity_id
_entity_poly.type
_entity_poly.pdbx_seq_one_letter_code
_entity_poly.pdbx_strand_id
1 'polypeptide(L)'
;MGQFGVMIGQLVGFLIMLMVGYGCVRLRFYGQTALDGMCSLLLNVLIPVLVFSNAVDGADRAQLAANWGVMLLTAVMYALLILVFWLVAKLLRLRGSRSHVFQASLIFGNAGFIGIPLIMALWPQNGAIYVALMSIIDQTLLWTYGVWLCEPVAETTGGNAIGARGAVANGSVNGAGSVGNAGSASNAANGGSPAVVRPSPGTRVLGLLKRFVNPAFVGVMLALILILLGVKVPDIILKPLHTIGNMATPMSLIYLGGLFALTKWWGVLKRYELYAGLVAKMIAFPLAFYALLTALTGALPQLPITHDMVLMITVIAGLPTMTTIAMFTGRKNNMPEYAVGFVLVSTLFSLASLTIVSAVVF
;
A
#
# COMPACT_ATOMS: atom_id res chain seq x y z
N MET A 1 -25.53 -16.61 9.12
CA MET A 1 -25.28 -16.05 7.77
C MET A 1 -24.07 -16.78 7.23
N GLY A 2 -24.12 -17.29 5.99
CA GLY A 2 -22.94 -17.94 5.40
C GLY A 2 -21.79 -16.92 5.23
N GLN A 3 -20.55 -17.39 5.10
CA GLN A 3 -19.34 -16.58 4.91
C GLN A 3 -19.52 -15.50 3.83
N PHE A 4 -20.28 -15.82 2.80
CA PHE A 4 -20.69 -14.89 1.73
C PHE A 4 -21.48 -13.67 2.23
N GLY A 5 -22.47 -13.86 3.11
CA GLY A 5 -23.26 -12.75 3.65
C GLY A 5 -22.44 -11.80 4.52
N VAL A 6 -21.47 -12.34 5.27
CA VAL A 6 -20.53 -11.55 6.07
C VAL A 6 -19.64 -10.69 5.16
N MET A 7 -19.13 -11.27 4.08
CA MET A 7 -18.28 -10.57 3.11
C MET A 7 -19.02 -9.41 2.42
N ILE A 8 -20.25 -9.65 1.95
CA ILE A 8 -21.08 -8.59 1.33
C ILE A 8 -21.35 -7.48 2.33
N GLY A 9 -21.71 -7.82 3.58
CA GLY A 9 -21.96 -6.84 4.64
C GLY A 9 -20.76 -5.92 4.87
N GLN A 10 -19.54 -6.47 4.91
CA GLN A 10 -18.30 -5.68 5.04
C GLN A 10 -18.08 -4.76 3.83
N LEU A 11 -18.23 -5.26 2.61
CA LEU A 11 -18.04 -4.46 1.40
C LEU A 11 -19.08 -3.33 1.27
N VAL A 12 -20.34 -3.57 1.65
CA VAL A 12 -21.36 -2.52 1.72
C VAL A 12 -21.00 -1.47 2.77
N GLY A 13 -20.52 -1.88 3.95
CA GLY A 13 -20.04 -0.96 4.97
C GLY A 13 -18.90 -0.07 4.47
N PHE A 14 -17.95 -0.64 3.73
CA PHE A 14 -16.86 0.14 3.12
C PHE A 14 -17.37 1.14 2.08
N LEU A 15 -18.34 0.74 1.25
CA LEU A 15 -18.95 1.63 0.27
C LEU A 15 -19.66 2.81 0.96
N ILE A 16 -20.39 2.55 2.05
CA ILE A 16 -21.05 3.60 2.84
C ILE A 16 -20.02 4.60 3.37
N MET A 17 -18.93 4.14 3.99
CA MET A 17 -17.88 5.01 4.52
C MET A 17 -17.21 5.85 3.41
N LEU A 18 -16.97 5.25 2.25
CA LEU A 18 -16.46 5.96 1.07
C LEU A 18 -17.44 7.05 0.61
N MET A 19 -18.75 6.73 0.55
CA MET A 19 -19.78 7.68 0.14
C MET A 19 -19.95 8.82 1.13
N VAL A 20 -19.77 8.59 2.44
CA VAL A 20 -19.71 9.65 3.45
C VAL A 20 -18.57 10.60 3.15
N GLY A 21 -17.36 10.12 2.90
CA GLY A 21 -16.22 10.94 2.55
C GLY A 21 -16.44 11.76 1.26
N TYR A 22 -17.00 11.13 0.24
CA TYR A 22 -17.38 11.79 -1.01
C TYR A 22 -18.41 12.91 -0.77
N GLY A 23 -19.47 12.61 0.00
CA GLY A 23 -20.53 13.56 0.34
C GLY A 23 -20.00 14.77 1.13
N CYS A 24 -19.14 14.55 2.11
CA CYS A 24 -18.54 15.62 2.90
C CYS A 24 -17.79 16.66 2.05
N VAL A 25 -17.03 16.20 1.06
CA VAL A 25 -16.31 17.09 0.14
C VAL A 25 -17.29 17.79 -0.82
N ARG A 26 -18.29 17.08 -1.35
CA ARG A 26 -19.31 17.67 -2.22
C ARG A 26 -20.16 18.72 -1.50
N LEU A 27 -20.44 18.52 -0.23
CA LEU A 27 -21.13 19.48 0.64
C LEU A 27 -20.18 20.56 1.20
N ARG A 28 -18.90 20.55 0.81
CA ARG A 28 -17.88 21.54 1.20
C ARG A 28 -17.60 21.60 2.70
N PHE A 29 -17.79 20.51 3.44
CA PHE A 29 -17.42 20.45 4.87
C PHE A 29 -15.91 20.50 5.05
N TYR A 30 -15.15 19.90 4.11
CA TYR A 30 -13.69 19.99 4.04
C TYR A 30 -13.19 19.87 2.59
N GLY A 31 -11.93 20.27 2.37
CA GLY A 31 -11.28 20.25 1.06
C GLY A 31 -9.91 19.59 1.09
N GLN A 32 -9.07 19.93 0.10
CA GLN A 32 -7.76 19.29 -0.11
C GLN A 32 -6.85 19.39 1.12
N THR A 33 -6.78 20.55 1.80
CA THR A 33 -5.93 20.76 2.97
C THR A 33 -6.27 19.78 4.12
N ALA A 34 -7.57 19.53 4.35
CA ALA A 34 -7.99 18.56 5.36
C ALA A 34 -7.65 17.13 4.95
N LEU A 35 -7.79 16.79 3.67
CA LEU A 35 -7.37 15.48 3.14
C LEU A 35 -5.86 15.26 3.30
N ASP A 36 -5.04 16.29 3.08
CA ASP A 36 -3.59 16.20 3.28
C ASP A 36 -3.26 15.94 4.75
N GLY A 37 -3.97 16.59 5.67
CA GLY A 37 -3.89 16.32 7.11
C GLY A 37 -4.32 14.91 7.49
N MET A 38 -5.44 14.42 6.95
CA MET A 38 -5.92 13.05 7.13
C MET A 38 -4.90 12.03 6.60
N CYS A 39 -4.34 12.27 5.42
CA CYS A 39 -3.29 11.43 4.84
C CYS A 39 -2.05 11.36 5.75
N SER A 40 -1.63 12.50 6.28
CA SER A 40 -0.49 12.58 7.20
C SER A 40 -0.75 11.82 8.51
N LEU A 41 -1.93 11.97 9.10
CA LEU A 41 -2.33 11.26 10.31
C LEU A 41 -2.41 9.74 10.06
N LEU A 42 -3.02 9.32 8.95
CA LEU A 42 -3.11 7.92 8.55
C LEU A 42 -1.72 7.28 8.42
N LEU A 43 -0.83 7.89 7.63
CA LEU A 43 0.46 7.30 7.30
C LEU A 43 1.46 7.34 8.46
N ASN A 44 1.41 8.38 9.31
CA ASN A 44 2.41 8.57 10.35
C ASN A 44 1.98 8.06 11.74
N VAL A 45 0.68 7.88 11.98
CA VAL A 45 0.15 7.50 13.30
C VAL A 45 -0.75 6.28 13.22
N LEU A 46 -1.88 6.37 12.50
CA LEU A 46 -2.93 5.34 12.58
C LEU A 46 -2.49 4.00 12.01
N ILE A 47 -1.85 3.99 10.84
CA ILE A 47 -1.35 2.75 10.22
C ILE A 47 -0.22 2.12 11.04
N PRO A 48 0.82 2.86 11.48
CA PRO A 48 1.83 2.31 12.38
C PRO A 48 1.27 1.69 13.65
N VAL A 49 0.33 2.36 14.30
CA VAL A 49 -0.32 1.87 15.51
C VAL A 49 -1.19 0.66 15.23
N LEU A 50 -1.97 0.66 14.13
CA LEU A 50 -2.79 -0.49 13.72
C LEU A 50 -1.93 -1.73 13.51
N VAL A 51 -0.85 -1.60 12.75
CA VAL A 51 0.03 -2.73 12.42
C VAL A 51 0.76 -3.24 13.66
N PHE A 52 1.26 -2.33 14.50
CA PHE A 52 1.90 -2.68 15.76
C PHE A 52 0.94 -3.44 16.69
N SER A 53 -0.24 -2.86 16.97
CA SER A 53 -1.19 -3.44 17.93
C SER A 53 -1.71 -4.81 17.46
N ASN A 54 -2.05 -4.95 16.18
CA ASN A 54 -2.49 -6.24 15.63
C ASN A 54 -1.39 -7.31 15.67
N ALA A 55 -0.14 -6.95 15.41
CA ALA A 55 0.96 -7.89 15.45
C ALA A 55 1.25 -8.38 16.86
N VAL A 56 1.28 -7.47 17.84
CA VAL A 56 1.61 -7.80 19.24
C VAL A 56 0.48 -8.59 19.92
N ASP A 57 -0.79 -8.28 19.59
CA ASP A 57 -1.94 -8.99 20.16
C ASP A 57 -2.16 -10.38 19.53
N GLY A 58 -1.85 -10.51 18.26
CA GLY A 58 -2.14 -11.72 17.47
C GLY A 58 -1.07 -12.80 17.49
N ALA A 59 0.12 -12.57 18.04
CA ALA A 59 1.23 -13.52 17.93
C ALA A 59 2.07 -13.65 19.20
N ASP A 60 2.32 -14.90 19.60
CA ASP A 60 3.38 -15.27 20.52
C ASP A 60 4.45 -16.12 19.81
N ARG A 61 5.56 -16.42 20.50
CA ARG A 61 6.68 -17.20 19.93
C ARG A 61 6.25 -18.60 19.45
N ALA A 62 5.40 -19.27 20.22
CA ALA A 62 4.96 -20.63 19.91
C ALA A 62 4.04 -20.63 18.70
N GLN A 63 3.12 -19.67 18.64
CA GLN A 63 2.23 -19.48 17.52
C GLN A 63 2.97 -19.03 16.25
N LEU A 64 3.99 -18.17 16.39
CA LEU A 64 4.86 -17.78 15.27
C LEU A 64 5.57 -19.01 14.68
N ALA A 65 6.12 -19.87 15.56
CA ALA A 65 6.79 -21.09 15.15
C ALA A 65 5.82 -22.15 14.58
N ALA A 66 4.59 -22.23 15.08
CA ALA A 66 3.58 -23.18 14.59
C ALA A 66 2.98 -22.79 13.24
N ASN A 67 2.85 -21.47 12.97
CA ASN A 67 2.15 -20.95 11.81
C ASN A 67 3.06 -20.25 10.78
N TRP A 68 4.39 -20.51 10.82
CA TRP A 68 5.32 -19.87 9.87
C TRP A 68 4.97 -20.14 8.38
N GLY A 69 4.17 -21.17 8.11
CA GLY A 69 3.62 -21.46 6.78
C GLY A 69 2.87 -20.27 6.17
N VAL A 70 2.19 -19.45 6.99
CA VAL A 70 1.51 -18.22 6.53
C VAL A 70 2.52 -17.22 5.99
N MET A 71 3.67 -17.05 6.65
CA MET A 71 4.73 -16.14 6.17
C MET A 71 5.31 -16.64 4.84
N LEU A 72 5.57 -17.96 4.75
CA LEU A 72 6.05 -18.57 3.52
C LEU A 72 5.06 -18.36 2.36
N LEU A 73 3.79 -18.67 2.57
CA LEU A 73 2.74 -18.49 1.57
C LEU A 73 2.59 -17.03 1.15
N THR A 74 2.68 -16.09 2.10
CA THR A 74 2.64 -14.65 1.83
C THR A 74 3.84 -14.21 0.99
N ALA A 75 5.04 -14.69 1.32
CA ALA A 75 6.24 -14.38 0.55
C ALA A 75 6.16 -14.93 -0.89
N VAL A 76 5.69 -16.16 -1.05
CA VAL A 76 5.46 -16.78 -2.38
C VAL A 76 4.41 -16.00 -3.16
N MET A 77 3.29 -15.63 -2.52
CA MET A 77 2.24 -14.81 -3.14
C MET A 77 2.81 -13.50 -3.68
N TYR A 78 3.56 -12.75 -2.87
CA TYR A 78 4.13 -11.48 -3.31
C TYR A 78 5.20 -11.65 -4.38
N ALA A 79 6.04 -12.68 -4.30
CA ALA A 79 7.03 -12.99 -5.33
C ALA A 79 6.36 -13.25 -6.68
N LEU A 80 5.28 -14.03 -6.70
CA LEU A 80 4.49 -14.31 -7.89
C LEU A 80 3.74 -13.08 -8.38
N LEU A 81 3.14 -12.28 -7.50
CA LEU A 81 2.47 -11.02 -7.87
C LEU A 81 3.45 -10.03 -8.52
N ILE A 82 4.64 -9.87 -7.96
CA ILE A 82 5.69 -9.01 -8.51
C ILE A 82 6.09 -9.51 -9.91
N LEU A 83 6.34 -10.80 -10.06
CA LEU A 83 6.73 -11.40 -11.33
C LEU A 83 5.63 -11.25 -12.38
N VAL A 84 4.40 -11.62 -12.04
CA VAL A 84 3.25 -11.59 -12.96
C VAL A 84 2.96 -10.16 -13.40
N PHE A 85 2.86 -9.20 -12.48
CA PHE A 85 2.51 -7.83 -12.85
C PHE A 85 3.67 -7.05 -13.48
N TRP A 86 4.92 -7.42 -13.21
CA TRP A 86 6.04 -6.96 -14.01
C TRP A 86 5.94 -7.46 -15.46
N LEU A 87 5.62 -8.76 -15.66
CA LEU A 87 5.45 -9.35 -16.98
C LEU A 87 4.24 -8.76 -17.72
N VAL A 88 3.09 -8.59 -17.03
CA VAL A 88 1.89 -7.96 -17.59
C VAL A 88 2.17 -6.52 -18.02
N ALA A 89 2.85 -5.74 -17.17
CA ALA A 89 3.23 -4.36 -17.51
C ALA A 89 4.13 -4.30 -18.75
N LYS A 90 5.06 -5.25 -18.89
CA LYS A 90 5.94 -5.40 -20.06
C LYS A 90 5.14 -5.80 -21.31
N LEU A 91 4.22 -6.75 -21.19
CA LEU A 91 3.34 -7.21 -22.27
C LEU A 91 2.43 -6.09 -22.77
N LEU A 92 1.88 -5.29 -21.86
CA LEU A 92 1.06 -4.11 -22.16
C LEU A 92 1.91 -2.90 -22.61
N ARG A 93 3.24 -3.07 -22.71
CA ARG A 93 4.21 -2.04 -23.12
C ARG A 93 4.13 -0.75 -22.30
N LEU A 94 3.79 -0.87 -21.01
CA LEU A 94 3.76 0.28 -20.10
C LEU A 94 5.19 0.72 -19.78
N ARG A 95 5.42 2.05 -19.69
CA ARG A 95 6.76 2.62 -19.45
C ARG A 95 6.71 3.68 -18.34
N GLY A 96 7.88 3.95 -17.74
CA GLY A 96 8.07 5.00 -16.75
C GLY A 96 7.12 4.90 -15.53
N SER A 97 6.69 6.03 -15.03
CA SER A 97 5.80 6.14 -13.88
C SER A 97 4.49 5.36 -14.05
N ARG A 98 3.94 5.28 -15.27
CA ARG A 98 2.72 4.53 -15.54
C ARG A 98 2.89 3.03 -15.30
N SER A 99 4.04 2.45 -15.70
CA SER A 99 4.34 1.03 -15.43
C SER A 99 4.49 0.77 -13.93
N HIS A 100 5.18 1.65 -13.21
CA HIS A 100 5.41 1.50 -11.78
C HIS A 100 4.11 1.62 -10.97
N VAL A 101 3.30 2.64 -11.21
CA VAL A 101 2.02 2.83 -10.50
C VAL A 101 1.02 1.72 -10.84
N PHE A 102 1.01 1.22 -12.08
CA PHE A 102 0.23 0.04 -12.48
C PHE A 102 0.62 -1.19 -11.65
N GLN A 103 1.91 -1.49 -11.57
CA GLN A 103 2.42 -2.60 -10.77
C GLN A 103 2.09 -2.43 -9.28
N ALA A 104 2.35 -1.26 -8.70
CA ALA A 104 2.00 -0.97 -7.32
C ALA A 104 0.52 -1.19 -7.03
N SER A 105 -0.37 -0.72 -7.92
CA SER A 105 -1.82 -0.85 -7.77
C SER A 105 -2.32 -2.30 -7.82
N LEU A 106 -1.61 -3.19 -8.50
CA LEU A 106 -2.04 -4.57 -8.69
C LEU A 106 -1.28 -5.57 -7.79
N ILE A 107 -0.06 -5.28 -7.39
CA ILE A 107 0.70 -6.12 -6.46
C ILE A 107 0.10 -6.00 -5.04
N PHE A 108 -0.15 -4.78 -4.56
CA PHE A 108 -0.60 -4.55 -3.20
C PHE A 108 -2.13 -4.53 -3.11
N GLY A 109 -2.66 -5.61 -2.53
CA GLY A 109 -4.08 -5.72 -2.18
C GLY A 109 -4.40 -4.98 -0.87
N ASN A 110 -5.64 -4.56 -0.70
CA ASN A 110 -6.10 -3.84 0.50
C ASN A 110 -6.28 -4.79 1.70
N ALA A 111 -5.18 -5.47 2.06
CA ALA A 111 -5.16 -6.41 3.16
C ALA A 111 -5.43 -5.73 4.50
N GLY A 112 -4.90 -4.51 4.72
CA GLY A 112 -5.06 -3.78 5.98
C GLY A 112 -6.49 -3.38 6.28
N PHE A 113 -7.20 -2.80 5.31
CA PHE A 113 -8.52 -2.21 5.55
C PHE A 113 -9.70 -3.11 5.14
N ILE A 114 -9.51 -3.98 4.15
CA ILE A 114 -10.53 -4.93 3.68
C ILE A 114 -10.19 -6.35 4.14
N GLY A 115 -8.93 -6.75 4.02
CA GLY A 115 -8.50 -8.12 4.32
C GLY A 115 -8.61 -8.48 5.79
N ILE A 116 -8.14 -7.61 6.71
CA ILE A 116 -8.17 -7.90 8.15
C ILE A 116 -9.61 -8.17 8.64
N PRO A 117 -10.59 -7.27 8.44
CA PRO A 117 -11.96 -7.54 8.87
C PRO A 117 -12.54 -8.80 8.23
N LEU A 118 -12.21 -9.06 6.96
CA LEU A 118 -12.68 -10.24 6.25
C LEU A 118 -12.07 -11.53 6.82
N ILE A 119 -10.77 -11.58 7.08
CA ILE A 119 -10.10 -12.74 7.67
C ILE A 119 -10.63 -13.01 9.08
N MET A 120 -10.76 -11.98 9.89
CA MET A 120 -11.29 -12.12 11.27
C MET A 120 -12.73 -12.64 11.29
N ALA A 121 -13.54 -12.28 10.28
CA ALA A 121 -14.90 -12.76 10.15
C ALA A 121 -15.00 -14.21 9.63
N LEU A 122 -14.09 -14.60 8.71
CA LEU A 122 -14.08 -15.94 8.10
C LEU A 122 -13.38 -16.98 8.98
N TRP A 123 -12.33 -16.59 9.72
CA TRP A 123 -11.56 -17.45 10.63
C TRP A 123 -11.45 -16.85 12.03
N PRO A 124 -12.55 -16.85 12.84
CA PRO A 124 -12.57 -16.18 14.14
C PRO A 124 -11.53 -16.70 15.13
N GLN A 125 -11.13 -17.98 15.02
CA GLN A 125 -10.18 -18.61 15.94
C GLN A 125 -8.73 -18.34 15.58
N ASN A 126 -8.37 -18.40 14.29
CA ASN A 126 -7.00 -18.31 13.80
C ASN A 126 -6.71 -17.02 13.01
N GLY A 127 -7.74 -16.24 12.70
CA GLY A 127 -7.61 -15.06 11.85
C GLY A 127 -6.63 -14.03 12.39
N ALA A 128 -6.59 -13.81 13.70
CA ALA A 128 -5.70 -12.85 14.33
C ALA A 128 -4.22 -13.20 14.10
N ILE A 129 -3.83 -14.48 14.32
CA ILE A 129 -2.45 -14.92 14.10
C ILE A 129 -2.09 -14.89 12.61
N TYR A 130 -3.00 -15.29 11.73
CA TYR A 130 -2.77 -15.26 10.28
C TYR A 130 -2.54 -13.83 9.79
N VAL A 131 -3.35 -12.87 10.24
CA VAL A 131 -3.19 -11.44 9.93
C VAL A 131 -1.85 -10.92 10.44
N ALA A 132 -1.47 -11.26 11.68
CA ALA A 132 -0.21 -10.81 12.27
C ALA A 132 0.99 -11.28 11.44
N LEU A 133 1.06 -12.58 11.11
CA LEU A 133 2.15 -13.18 10.35
C LEU A 133 2.22 -12.66 8.91
N MET A 134 1.07 -12.56 8.24
CA MET A 134 0.98 -11.98 6.90
C MET A 134 1.44 -10.53 6.89
N SER A 135 1.03 -9.73 7.88
CA SER A 135 1.33 -8.30 7.95
C SER A 135 2.83 -8.02 8.03
N ILE A 136 3.63 -8.91 8.59
CA ILE A 136 5.10 -8.76 8.64
C ILE A 136 5.67 -8.65 7.22
N ILE A 137 5.29 -9.55 6.33
CA ILE A 137 5.77 -9.56 4.94
C ILE A 137 5.10 -8.45 4.13
N ASP A 138 3.77 -8.33 4.23
CA ASP A 138 2.97 -7.34 3.52
C ASP A 138 3.47 -5.91 3.76
N GLN A 139 3.58 -5.53 5.03
CA GLN A 139 4.02 -4.19 5.40
C GLN A 139 5.48 -3.94 5.03
N THR A 140 6.36 -4.93 5.22
CA THR A 140 7.76 -4.79 4.82
C THR A 140 7.88 -4.50 3.32
N LEU A 141 7.18 -5.26 2.48
CA LEU A 141 7.18 -5.06 1.03
C LEU A 141 6.48 -3.76 0.62
N LEU A 142 5.36 -3.42 1.23
CA LEU A 142 4.62 -2.19 0.95
C LEU A 142 5.49 -0.95 1.18
N TRP A 143 6.14 -0.88 2.34
CA TRP A 143 6.91 0.29 2.73
C TRP A 143 8.31 0.36 2.10
N THR A 144 8.78 -0.71 1.50
CA THR A 144 10.04 -0.74 0.75
C THR A 144 9.78 -0.67 -0.75
N TYR A 145 9.31 -1.76 -1.32
CA TYR A 145 9.09 -1.92 -2.75
C TYR A 145 7.88 -1.10 -3.25
N GLY A 146 6.77 -1.07 -2.48
CA GLY A 146 5.58 -0.30 -2.83
C GLY A 146 5.85 1.21 -2.88
N VAL A 147 6.55 1.75 -1.88
CA VAL A 147 6.97 3.17 -1.88
C VAL A 147 7.87 3.48 -3.06
N TRP A 148 8.83 2.58 -3.38
CA TRP A 148 9.71 2.75 -4.53
C TRP A 148 8.94 2.76 -5.86
N LEU A 149 7.96 1.88 -6.04
CA LEU A 149 7.10 1.89 -7.23
C LEU A 149 6.26 3.16 -7.36
N CYS A 150 5.95 3.83 -6.25
CA CYS A 150 5.20 5.08 -6.26
C CYS A 150 6.07 6.33 -6.50
N GLU A 151 7.41 6.19 -6.58
CA GLU A 151 8.31 7.31 -6.91
C GLU A 151 8.24 7.67 -8.39
N PRO A 152 8.29 8.98 -8.73
CA PRO A 152 8.36 9.41 -10.12
C PRO A 152 9.60 8.85 -10.80
N VAL A 153 9.43 8.24 -11.95
CA VAL A 153 10.53 7.79 -12.79
C VAL A 153 10.95 8.95 -13.68
N ALA A 154 12.22 9.37 -13.58
CA ALA A 154 12.78 10.34 -14.52
C ALA A 154 12.73 9.73 -15.92
N GLU A 155 11.91 10.31 -16.80
CA GLU A 155 11.96 9.95 -18.21
C GLU A 155 13.29 10.46 -18.77
N THR A 156 14.19 9.56 -19.10
CA THR A 156 15.34 9.84 -19.95
C THR A 156 14.80 10.09 -21.36
N THR A 157 14.27 11.29 -21.59
CA THR A 157 13.98 11.76 -22.94
C THR A 157 15.33 11.96 -23.62
N GLY A 158 15.70 11.05 -24.50
CA GLY A 158 16.79 11.27 -25.43
C GLY A 158 16.43 12.46 -26.30
N GLY A 159 17.13 13.56 -26.12
CA GLY A 159 17.02 14.77 -26.93
C GLY A 159 16.53 16.00 -26.18
N ASN A 160 17.44 16.93 -25.92
CA ASN A 160 17.26 18.31 -25.43
C ASN A 160 16.97 18.52 -23.93
N ALA A 161 18.06 18.51 -23.16
CA ALA A 161 18.11 19.05 -21.80
C ALA A 161 18.12 20.59 -21.79
N ILE A 162 17.04 21.23 -22.29
CA ILE A 162 16.83 22.68 -22.17
C ILE A 162 15.35 22.90 -21.78
N GLY A 163 15.04 22.74 -20.50
CA GLY A 163 13.65 23.02 -20.06
C GLY A 163 13.28 22.64 -18.65
N ALA A 164 14.08 21.87 -17.92
CA ALA A 164 13.70 21.39 -16.58
C ALA A 164 14.42 22.14 -15.43
N ARG A 165 14.80 23.40 -15.61
CA ARG A 165 15.44 24.22 -14.57
C ARG A 165 14.53 25.23 -13.86
N GLY A 166 13.22 25.21 -14.14
CA GLY A 166 12.28 26.24 -13.67
C GLY A 166 11.32 25.86 -12.53
N ALA A 167 11.34 24.63 -12.00
CA ALA A 167 10.25 24.17 -11.12
C ALA A 167 10.68 23.80 -9.67
N VAL A 168 11.86 24.16 -9.22
CA VAL A 168 12.28 23.90 -7.82
C VAL A 168 12.85 25.17 -7.18
N ALA A 169 12.09 26.24 -7.19
CA ALA A 169 12.35 27.38 -6.30
C ALA A 169 11.09 28.27 -6.23
N ASN A 170 10.12 27.91 -5.42
CA ASN A 170 9.25 28.88 -4.72
C ASN A 170 8.45 28.15 -3.64
N GLY A 171 8.95 28.21 -2.45
CA GLY A 171 8.27 27.79 -1.25
C GLY A 171 9.12 28.10 -0.03
N SER A 172 9.36 29.38 0.26
CA SER A 172 9.79 29.77 1.60
C SER A 172 9.60 31.28 1.84
N VAL A 173 8.67 31.58 2.73
CA VAL A 173 8.75 32.48 3.87
C VAL A 173 8.98 33.98 3.63
N ASN A 174 7.94 34.75 3.92
CA ASN A 174 7.97 36.14 4.31
C ASN A 174 8.68 36.32 5.66
N GLY A 175 9.63 37.24 5.69
CA GLY A 175 10.26 37.74 6.90
C GLY A 175 11.06 39.00 6.60
N ALA A 176 10.60 40.09 7.13
CA ALA A 176 11.00 41.47 6.93
C ALA A 176 12.48 41.78 7.21
N GLY A 177 12.98 42.80 6.50
CA GLY A 177 13.89 43.80 7.14
C GLY A 177 15.19 44.10 6.45
N SER A 178 15.29 45.32 5.95
CA SER A 178 16.43 46.27 5.98
C SER A 178 17.58 46.17 4.96
N VAL A 179 17.52 47.10 4.04
CA VAL A 179 18.50 48.16 3.62
C VAL A 179 20.01 47.86 3.80
N GLY A 180 20.75 47.98 2.68
CA GLY A 180 22.17 48.32 2.76
C GLY A 180 23.06 47.91 1.61
N ASN A 181 23.23 48.80 0.68
CA ASN A 181 24.44 49.30 0.00
C ASN A 181 25.21 48.47 -1.04
N ALA A 182 25.54 49.18 -2.07
CA ALA A 182 26.26 48.88 -3.28
C ALA A 182 27.74 48.47 -3.09
N GLY A 183 28.24 47.68 -3.98
CA GLY A 183 29.68 47.41 -4.16
C GLY A 183 29.96 46.60 -5.41
N SER A 184 30.38 47.34 -6.46
CA SER A 184 30.95 46.79 -7.69
C SER A 184 32.17 45.89 -7.43
N ALA A 185 32.32 44.80 -8.15
CA ALA A 185 33.57 44.47 -8.79
C ALA A 185 33.43 43.24 -9.73
N SER A 186 33.87 43.47 -10.91
CA SER A 186 34.14 42.58 -12.02
C SER A 186 35.13 41.43 -11.67
N ASN A 187 34.96 40.27 -12.23
CA ASN A 187 35.88 39.56 -13.11
C ASN A 187 35.82 38.04 -13.00
N ALA A 188 35.90 37.53 -14.16
CA ALA A 188 36.62 36.36 -14.64
C ALA A 188 35.80 35.07 -14.85
N ALA A 189 35.60 34.86 -16.14
CA ALA A 189 35.28 33.59 -16.74
C ALA A 189 36.25 32.48 -16.31
N ASN A 190 35.68 31.38 -15.81
CA ASN A 190 36.33 30.10 -15.95
C ASN A 190 35.22 29.03 -16.15
N GLY A 191 35.14 28.53 -17.38
CA GLY A 191 34.27 27.45 -17.79
C GLY A 191 34.71 26.12 -17.16
N GLY A 192 34.14 25.82 -16.02
CA GLY A 192 34.18 24.49 -15.44
C GLY A 192 32.77 23.92 -15.50
N SER A 193 32.54 22.95 -16.36
CA SER A 193 31.31 22.13 -16.31
C SER A 193 31.15 21.61 -14.89
N PRO A 194 29.98 21.77 -14.25
CA PRO A 194 29.75 21.17 -12.93
C PRO A 194 29.86 19.64 -13.06
N ALA A 195 30.93 19.10 -12.49
CA ALA A 195 31.10 17.67 -12.36
C ALA A 195 29.83 17.08 -11.71
N VAL A 196 29.17 16.17 -12.41
CA VAL A 196 28.09 15.38 -11.87
C VAL A 196 28.69 14.53 -10.74
N VAL A 197 28.60 15.05 -9.51
CA VAL A 197 29.05 14.33 -8.33
C VAL A 197 28.15 13.10 -8.21
N ARG A 198 28.64 11.96 -8.68
CA ARG A 198 27.99 10.66 -8.45
C ARG A 198 28.00 10.42 -6.95
N PRO A 199 26.85 10.26 -6.29
CA PRO A 199 26.83 10.02 -4.86
C PRO A 199 27.63 8.76 -4.55
N SER A 200 28.49 8.82 -3.54
CA SER A 200 29.32 7.70 -3.10
C SER A 200 28.47 6.49 -2.74
N PRO A 201 29.00 5.26 -2.80
CA PRO A 201 28.26 4.05 -2.39
C PRO A 201 27.65 4.17 -1.00
N GLY A 202 28.35 4.82 -0.05
CA GLY A 202 27.87 5.08 1.30
C GLY A 202 26.65 6.00 1.35
N THR A 203 26.60 7.05 0.53
CA THR A 203 25.43 7.95 0.45
C THR A 203 24.22 7.26 -0.20
N ARG A 204 24.43 6.30 -1.08
CA ARG A 204 23.34 5.48 -1.65
C ARG A 204 22.77 4.51 -0.62
N VAL A 205 23.64 3.84 0.16
CA VAL A 205 23.23 2.94 1.25
C VAL A 205 22.51 3.72 2.36
N LEU A 206 23.03 4.88 2.75
CA LEU A 206 22.38 5.74 3.75
C LEU A 206 21.05 6.30 3.25
N GLY A 207 20.95 6.61 1.96
CA GLY A 207 19.68 7.01 1.31
C GLY A 207 18.67 5.86 1.26
N LEU A 208 19.11 4.64 1.03
CA LEU A 208 18.29 3.44 1.13
C LEU A 208 17.85 3.22 2.59
N LEU A 209 18.76 3.25 3.55
CA LEU A 209 18.44 3.09 4.98
C LEU A 209 17.43 4.14 5.48
N LYS A 210 17.55 5.40 5.04
CA LYS A 210 16.54 6.44 5.35
C LYS A 210 15.15 6.15 4.77
N ARG A 211 15.05 5.37 3.70
CA ARG A 211 13.76 4.91 3.15
C ARG A 211 13.10 3.85 4.04
N PHE A 212 13.90 3.04 4.74
CA PHE A 212 13.41 2.04 5.71
C PHE A 212 12.96 2.65 7.04
N VAL A 213 13.43 3.84 7.40
CA VAL A 213 12.97 4.55 8.63
C VAL A 213 11.62 5.23 8.35
N ASN A 214 10.59 4.41 8.24
CA ASN A 214 9.21 4.85 8.09
C ASN A 214 8.44 4.48 9.37
N PRO A 215 7.52 5.32 9.88
CA PRO A 215 6.78 5.05 11.12
C PRO A 215 6.11 3.67 11.16
N ALA A 216 5.50 3.22 10.06
CA ALA A 216 4.85 1.91 10.04
C ALA A 216 5.85 0.75 10.02
N PHE A 217 6.98 0.89 9.32
CA PHE A 217 8.05 -0.11 9.36
C PHE A 217 8.67 -0.20 10.77
N VAL A 218 8.87 0.94 11.44
CA VAL A 218 9.31 0.97 12.84
C VAL A 218 8.30 0.25 13.74
N GLY A 219 6.99 0.47 13.53
CA GLY A 219 5.93 -0.24 14.26
C GLY A 219 6.00 -1.76 14.07
N VAL A 220 6.17 -2.24 12.83
CA VAL A 220 6.34 -3.68 12.52
C VAL A 220 7.59 -4.25 13.19
N MET A 221 8.73 -3.57 13.07
CA MET A 221 9.99 -4.04 13.66
C MET A 221 9.93 -4.07 15.18
N LEU A 222 9.33 -3.04 15.80
CA LEU A 222 9.14 -3.01 17.25
C LEU A 222 8.23 -4.17 17.72
N ALA A 223 7.12 -4.41 17.03
CA ALA A 223 6.24 -5.53 17.31
C ALA A 223 7.00 -6.87 17.22
N LEU A 224 7.74 -7.08 16.13
CA LEU A 224 8.52 -8.29 15.92
C LEU A 224 9.57 -8.50 17.01
N ILE A 225 10.29 -7.46 17.42
CA ILE A 225 11.27 -7.50 18.51
C ILE A 225 10.59 -7.92 19.83
N LEU A 226 9.45 -7.30 20.16
CA LEU A 226 8.72 -7.65 21.39
C LEU A 226 8.24 -9.10 21.40
N ILE A 227 7.70 -9.59 20.27
CA ILE A 227 7.26 -10.98 20.10
C ILE A 227 8.46 -11.94 20.26
N LEU A 228 9.59 -11.65 19.61
CA LEU A 228 10.79 -12.48 19.68
C LEU A 228 11.43 -12.46 21.09
N LEU A 229 11.35 -11.37 21.80
CA LEU A 229 11.78 -11.28 23.20
C LEU A 229 10.79 -11.93 24.17
N GLY A 230 9.57 -12.25 23.73
CA GLY A 230 8.51 -12.79 24.56
C GLY A 230 7.92 -11.77 25.54
N VAL A 231 8.09 -10.48 25.25
CA VAL A 231 7.56 -9.39 26.09
C VAL A 231 6.10 -9.17 25.74
N LYS A 232 5.21 -9.39 26.72
CA LYS A 232 3.78 -9.09 26.59
C LYS A 232 3.53 -7.61 26.90
N VAL A 233 2.89 -6.91 26.00
CA VAL A 233 2.47 -5.53 26.23
C VAL A 233 1.26 -5.54 27.15
N PRO A 234 1.26 -4.79 28.27
CA PRO A 234 0.11 -4.75 29.18
C PRO A 234 -1.15 -4.22 28.48
N ASP A 235 -2.31 -4.80 28.83
CA ASP A 235 -3.62 -4.42 28.27
C ASP A 235 -3.95 -2.93 28.41
N ILE A 236 -3.48 -2.30 29.49
CA ILE A 236 -3.67 -0.87 29.73
C ILE A 236 -3.06 0.00 28.64
N ILE A 237 -2.01 -0.48 27.98
CA ILE A 237 -1.35 0.18 26.84
C ILE A 237 -1.98 -0.31 25.53
N LEU A 238 -2.22 -1.61 25.41
CA LEU A 238 -2.64 -2.25 24.17
C LEU A 238 -4.06 -1.83 23.76
N LYS A 239 -5.01 -1.75 24.72
CA LYS A 239 -6.39 -1.33 24.44
C LYS A 239 -6.53 0.06 23.83
N PRO A 240 -5.88 1.13 24.36
CA PRO A 240 -5.87 2.44 23.71
C PRO A 240 -5.22 2.40 22.31
N LEU A 241 -4.13 1.64 22.14
CA LEU A 241 -3.49 1.50 20.84
C LEU A 241 -4.39 0.81 19.82
N HIS A 242 -5.13 -0.22 20.20
CA HIS A 242 -6.15 -0.84 19.35
C HIS A 242 -7.25 0.14 18.97
N THR A 243 -7.73 0.94 19.92
CA THR A 243 -8.76 1.95 19.64
C THR A 243 -8.27 2.97 18.61
N ILE A 244 -7.03 3.47 18.75
CA ILE A 244 -6.41 4.40 17.81
C ILE A 244 -6.18 3.72 16.45
N GLY A 245 -5.62 2.51 16.45
CA GLY A 245 -5.34 1.74 15.22
C GLY A 245 -6.62 1.45 14.43
N ASN A 246 -7.69 1.05 15.11
CA ASN A 246 -8.97 0.71 14.48
C ASN A 246 -9.66 1.92 13.79
N MET A 247 -9.26 3.15 14.13
CA MET A 247 -9.71 4.34 13.39
C MET A 247 -9.12 4.41 11.97
N ALA A 248 -8.04 3.67 11.69
CA ALA A 248 -7.38 3.71 10.39
C ALA A 248 -8.31 3.27 9.25
N THR A 249 -9.09 2.21 9.43
CA THR A 249 -10.01 1.69 8.40
C THR A 249 -11.09 2.71 8.02
N PRO A 250 -11.95 3.20 8.94
CA PRO A 250 -12.98 4.17 8.56
C PRO A 250 -12.39 5.49 8.05
N MET A 251 -11.33 5.99 8.66
CA MET A 251 -10.70 7.23 8.21
C MET A 251 -10.07 7.11 6.82
N SER A 252 -9.46 5.97 6.48
CA SER A 252 -8.89 5.76 5.14
C SER A 252 -9.96 5.70 4.05
N LEU A 253 -11.14 5.13 4.35
CA LEU A 253 -12.25 5.05 3.40
C LEU A 253 -12.93 6.41 3.23
N ILE A 254 -13.09 7.19 4.31
CA ILE A 254 -13.54 8.58 4.24
C ILE A 254 -12.54 9.44 3.46
N TYR A 255 -11.24 9.30 3.72
CA TYR A 255 -10.19 9.96 2.96
C TYR A 255 -10.27 9.61 1.47
N LEU A 256 -10.39 8.32 1.15
CA LEU A 256 -10.52 7.86 -0.24
C LEU A 256 -11.76 8.44 -0.92
N GLY A 257 -12.90 8.47 -0.23
CA GLY A 257 -14.12 9.10 -0.71
C GLY A 257 -13.95 10.58 -1.02
N GLY A 258 -13.27 11.31 -0.12
CA GLY A 258 -12.91 12.72 -0.34
C GLY A 258 -11.97 12.92 -1.53
N LEU A 259 -10.94 12.08 -1.63
CA LEU A 259 -10.01 12.10 -2.76
C LEU A 259 -10.72 11.79 -4.09
N PHE A 260 -11.68 10.86 -4.07
CA PHE A 260 -12.56 10.54 -5.19
C PHE A 260 -13.36 11.77 -5.66
N ALA A 261 -13.87 12.59 -4.74
CA ALA A 261 -14.65 13.78 -5.07
C ALA A 261 -13.80 14.89 -5.73
N LEU A 262 -12.51 15.00 -5.39
CA LEU A 262 -11.60 16.04 -5.87
C LEU A 262 -10.78 15.63 -7.10
N THR A 263 -10.56 14.33 -7.30
CA THR A 263 -9.65 13.83 -8.34
C THR A 263 -10.40 13.54 -9.62
N LYS A 264 -9.81 13.88 -10.79
CA LYS A 264 -10.38 13.58 -12.12
C LYS A 264 -10.02 12.15 -12.57
N TRP A 265 -10.47 11.15 -11.85
CA TRP A 265 -10.14 9.74 -12.06
C TRP A 265 -10.81 9.10 -13.31
N TRP A 266 -11.83 9.72 -13.89
CA TRP A 266 -12.59 9.20 -15.05
C TRP A 266 -11.71 8.85 -16.25
N GLY A 267 -10.55 9.51 -16.39
CA GLY A 267 -9.58 9.21 -17.44
C GLY A 267 -9.03 7.78 -17.39
N VAL A 268 -9.05 7.15 -16.22
CA VAL A 268 -8.55 5.77 -16.02
C VAL A 268 -9.50 4.76 -16.65
N LEU A 269 -10.81 5.03 -16.69
CA LEU A 269 -11.80 4.14 -17.31
C LEU A 269 -11.60 3.96 -18.82
N LYS A 270 -10.91 4.89 -19.48
CA LYS A 270 -10.56 4.77 -20.90
C LYS A 270 -9.32 3.92 -21.14
N ARG A 271 -8.68 3.43 -20.09
CA ARG A 271 -7.42 2.69 -20.15
C ARG A 271 -7.68 1.19 -20.15
N TYR A 272 -7.34 0.50 -21.23
CA TYR A 272 -7.53 -0.95 -21.37
C TYR A 272 -6.74 -1.75 -20.31
N GLU A 273 -5.56 -1.25 -19.89
CA GLU A 273 -4.75 -1.89 -18.88
C GLU A 273 -5.43 -1.98 -17.51
N LEU A 274 -6.38 -1.07 -17.19
CA LEU A 274 -7.19 -1.16 -15.97
C LEU A 274 -7.97 -2.47 -15.97
N TYR A 275 -8.72 -2.74 -17.01
CA TYR A 275 -9.58 -3.93 -17.09
C TYR A 275 -8.77 -5.22 -17.14
N ALA A 276 -7.72 -5.24 -17.98
CA ALA A 276 -6.81 -6.37 -18.05
C ALA A 276 -6.13 -6.66 -16.70
N GLY A 277 -5.67 -5.61 -16.00
CA GLY A 277 -5.06 -5.73 -14.70
C GLY A 277 -6.02 -6.22 -13.62
N LEU A 278 -7.26 -5.70 -13.59
CA LEU A 278 -8.27 -6.10 -12.60
C LEU A 278 -8.68 -7.57 -12.76
N VAL A 279 -8.97 -8.01 -13.99
CA VAL A 279 -9.32 -9.40 -14.26
C VAL A 279 -8.14 -10.31 -13.91
N ALA A 280 -6.92 -9.95 -14.31
CA ALA A 280 -5.73 -10.71 -13.98
C ALA A 280 -5.49 -10.81 -12.47
N LYS A 281 -5.63 -9.70 -11.71
CA LYS A 281 -5.35 -9.64 -10.28
C LYS A 281 -6.45 -10.26 -9.43
N MET A 282 -7.72 -10.01 -9.76
CA MET A 282 -8.82 -10.29 -8.84
C MET A 282 -9.58 -11.57 -9.18
N ILE A 283 -9.32 -12.17 -10.33
CA ILE A 283 -9.94 -13.44 -10.75
C ILE A 283 -8.86 -14.44 -11.15
N ALA A 284 -8.08 -14.16 -12.21
CA ALA A 284 -7.17 -15.15 -12.77
C ALA A 284 -6.05 -15.54 -11.80
N PHE A 285 -5.42 -14.55 -11.15
CA PHE A 285 -4.32 -14.82 -10.22
C PHE A 285 -4.76 -15.62 -8.99
N PRO A 286 -5.81 -15.26 -8.21
CA PRO A 286 -6.20 -16.02 -7.04
C PRO A 286 -6.63 -17.45 -7.39
N LEU A 287 -7.33 -17.69 -8.50
CA LEU A 287 -7.73 -19.02 -8.93
C LEU A 287 -6.52 -19.87 -9.35
N ALA A 288 -5.61 -19.31 -10.15
CA ALA A 288 -4.38 -19.99 -10.54
C ALA A 288 -3.47 -20.26 -9.33
N PHE A 289 -3.40 -19.31 -8.40
CA PHE A 289 -2.63 -19.43 -7.17
C PHE A 289 -3.21 -20.50 -6.23
N TYR A 290 -4.53 -20.55 -6.08
CA TYR A 290 -5.22 -21.62 -5.35
C TYR A 290 -4.91 -23.00 -5.93
N ALA A 291 -5.04 -23.16 -7.24
CA ALA A 291 -4.73 -24.42 -7.92
C ALA A 291 -3.25 -24.81 -7.73
N LEU A 292 -2.33 -23.84 -7.84
CA LEU A 292 -0.90 -24.06 -7.60
C LEU A 292 -0.63 -24.52 -6.17
N LEU A 293 -1.21 -23.84 -5.17
CA LEU A 293 -1.01 -24.16 -3.76
C LEU A 293 -1.60 -25.52 -3.40
N THR A 294 -2.77 -25.84 -3.91
CA THR A 294 -3.42 -27.14 -3.70
C THR A 294 -2.57 -28.28 -4.29
N ALA A 295 -2.02 -28.09 -5.50
CA ALA A 295 -1.12 -29.05 -6.10
C ALA A 295 0.20 -29.19 -5.30
N LEU A 296 0.75 -28.05 -4.81
CA LEU A 296 1.99 -28.04 -4.05
C LEU A 296 1.84 -28.71 -2.67
N THR A 297 0.75 -28.45 -1.96
CA THR A 297 0.48 -29.08 -0.65
C THR A 297 0.20 -30.57 -0.79
N GLY A 298 -0.41 -30.99 -1.90
CA GLY A 298 -0.57 -32.42 -2.25
C GLY A 298 0.76 -33.12 -2.53
N ALA A 299 1.71 -32.41 -3.18
CA ALA A 299 3.03 -32.96 -3.51
C ALA A 299 4.02 -32.92 -2.32
N LEU A 300 3.86 -31.98 -1.39
CA LEU A 300 4.77 -31.74 -0.25
C LEU A 300 4.01 -31.72 1.09
N PRO A 301 3.49 -32.86 1.56
CA PRO A 301 2.70 -32.93 2.80
C PRO A 301 3.51 -32.63 4.07
N GLN A 302 4.84 -32.50 3.97
CA GLN A 302 5.73 -32.19 5.09
C GLN A 302 5.74 -30.68 5.47
N LEU A 303 5.19 -29.80 4.59
CA LEU A 303 5.12 -28.37 4.89
C LEU A 303 3.99 -28.13 5.91
N PRO A 304 4.22 -27.25 6.92
CA PRO A 304 3.18 -26.91 7.90
C PRO A 304 2.19 -25.91 7.29
N ILE A 305 1.52 -26.33 6.24
CA ILE A 305 0.53 -25.53 5.51
C ILE A 305 -0.81 -26.23 5.67
N THR A 306 -1.73 -25.57 6.36
CA THR A 306 -3.11 -26.06 6.50
C THR A 306 -3.97 -25.59 5.34
N HIS A 307 -5.09 -26.26 5.11
CA HIS A 307 -6.07 -25.88 4.10
C HIS A 307 -6.59 -24.46 4.35
N ASP A 308 -6.85 -24.10 5.60
CA ASP A 308 -7.28 -22.74 6.00
C ASP A 308 -6.26 -21.66 5.61
N MET A 309 -4.96 -21.94 5.73
CA MET A 309 -3.90 -21.01 5.30
C MET A 309 -3.93 -20.81 3.78
N VAL A 310 -4.17 -21.89 3.00
CA VAL A 310 -4.30 -21.81 1.54
C VAL A 310 -5.53 -20.99 1.15
N LEU A 311 -6.67 -21.23 1.77
CA LEU A 311 -7.91 -20.48 1.54
C LEU A 311 -7.71 -19.00 1.86
N MET A 312 -7.18 -18.70 3.05
CA MET A 312 -6.95 -17.34 3.52
C MET A 312 -6.05 -16.55 2.57
N ILE A 313 -4.89 -17.11 2.21
CA ILE A 313 -3.94 -16.40 1.34
C ILE A 313 -4.49 -16.22 -0.08
N THR A 314 -5.33 -17.14 -0.55
CA THR A 314 -6.02 -17.04 -1.84
C THR A 314 -7.01 -15.87 -1.84
N VAL A 315 -7.80 -15.71 -0.78
CA VAL A 315 -8.71 -14.57 -0.61
C VAL A 315 -7.93 -13.27 -0.58
N ILE A 316 -6.82 -13.21 0.16
CA ILE A 316 -5.93 -12.04 0.21
C ILE A 316 -5.36 -11.71 -1.17
N ALA A 317 -4.96 -12.71 -1.94
CA ALA A 317 -4.46 -12.53 -3.30
C ALA A 317 -5.49 -11.86 -4.23
N GLY A 318 -6.78 -12.06 -4.01
CA GLY A 318 -7.89 -11.47 -4.76
C GLY A 318 -8.37 -10.10 -4.28
N LEU A 319 -7.80 -9.54 -3.22
CA LEU A 319 -8.24 -8.25 -2.67
C LEU A 319 -8.06 -7.08 -3.66
N PRO A 320 -8.93 -6.06 -3.60
CA PRO A 320 -8.81 -4.85 -4.43
C PRO A 320 -7.53 -4.07 -4.10
N THR A 321 -7.20 -3.12 -4.95
CA THR A 321 -6.02 -2.25 -4.79
C THR A 321 -5.99 -1.55 -3.43
N MET A 322 -4.81 -1.51 -2.82
CA MET A 322 -4.60 -0.90 -1.51
C MET A 322 -4.75 0.62 -1.55
N THR A 323 -5.55 1.17 -0.64
CA THR A 323 -5.76 2.62 -0.52
C THR A 323 -4.46 3.38 -0.26
N THR A 324 -3.51 2.78 0.44
CA THR A 324 -2.20 3.37 0.75
C THR A 324 -1.39 3.71 -0.52
N ILE A 325 -1.59 2.99 -1.62
CA ILE A 325 -0.95 3.30 -2.92
C ILE A 325 -1.44 4.65 -3.44
N ALA A 326 -2.75 4.95 -3.32
CA ALA A 326 -3.28 6.27 -3.68
C ALA A 326 -2.71 7.38 -2.78
N MET A 327 -2.48 7.10 -1.49
CA MET A 327 -1.83 8.03 -0.56
C MET A 327 -0.36 8.28 -0.94
N PHE A 328 0.39 7.23 -1.26
CA PHE A 328 1.80 7.37 -1.68
C PHE A 328 1.95 8.14 -2.98
N THR A 329 1.15 7.82 -3.99
CA THR A 329 1.16 8.52 -5.28
C THR A 329 0.71 9.96 -5.16
N GLY A 330 -0.30 10.26 -4.32
CA GLY A 330 -0.74 11.61 -3.99
C GLY A 330 0.37 12.42 -3.32
N ARG A 331 1.00 11.88 -2.29
CA ARG A 331 2.09 12.54 -1.56
C ARG A 331 3.33 12.79 -2.42
N LYS A 332 3.61 11.91 -3.40
CA LYS A 332 4.73 12.02 -4.34
C LYS A 332 4.37 12.78 -5.62
N ASN A 333 3.12 13.18 -5.76
CA ASN A 333 2.54 13.79 -6.98
C ASN A 333 2.86 12.98 -8.25
N ASN A 334 2.79 11.63 -8.14
CA ASN A 334 3.08 10.70 -9.21
C ASN A 334 1.81 9.98 -9.67
N MET A 335 1.13 10.52 -10.67
CA MET A 335 -0.10 9.96 -11.25
C MET A 335 -1.20 9.63 -10.22
N PRO A 336 -1.53 10.53 -9.27
CA PRO A 336 -2.51 10.23 -8.21
C PRO A 336 -3.89 9.86 -8.76
N GLU A 337 -4.32 10.51 -9.86
CA GLU A 337 -5.60 10.21 -10.52
C GLU A 337 -5.67 8.76 -11.01
N TYR A 338 -4.55 8.25 -11.51
CA TYR A 338 -4.45 6.88 -11.99
C TYR A 338 -4.56 5.87 -10.85
N ALA A 339 -3.82 6.07 -9.76
CA ALA A 339 -3.88 5.20 -8.59
C ALA A 339 -5.26 5.22 -7.90
N VAL A 340 -5.85 6.41 -7.73
CA VAL A 340 -7.21 6.57 -7.18
C VAL A 340 -8.23 5.84 -8.04
N GLY A 341 -8.13 5.95 -9.36
CA GLY A 341 -9.01 5.22 -10.28
C GLY A 341 -8.90 3.70 -10.10
N PHE A 342 -7.67 3.16 -9.96
CA PHE A 342 -7.47 1.74 -9.68
C PHE A 342 -8.11 1.31 -8.35
N VAL A 343 -7.90 2.07 -7.28
CA VAL A 343 -8.48 1.75 -5.96
C VAL A 343 -10.00 1.72 -6.04
N LEU A 344 -10.61 2.73 -6.66
CA LEU A 344 -12.08 2.82 -6.76
C LEU A 344 -12.68 1.70 -7.59
N VAL A 345 -12.18 1.54 -8.82
CA VAL A 345 -12.74 0.54 -9.74
C VAL A 345 -12.51 -0.86 -9.22
N SER A 346 -11.32 -1.15 -8.63
CA SER A 346 -11.05 -2.44 -8.01
C SER A 346 -11.94 -2.70 -6.79
N THR A 347 -12.22 -1.69 -5.97
CA THR A 347 -13.11 -1.82 -4.81
C THR A 347 -14.54 -2.14 -5.25
N LEU A 348 -15.06 -1.48 -6.28
CA LEU A 348 -16.37 -1.82 -6.84
C LEU A 348 -16.37 -3.21 -7.50
N PHE A 349 -15.32 -3.52 -8.26
CA PHE A 349 -15.16 -4.82 -8.92
C PHE A 349 -15.01 -5.97 -7.92
N SER A 350 -14.50 -5.70 -6.70
CA SER A 350 -14.32 -6.71 -5.66
C SER A 350 -15.64 -7.36 -5.20
N LEU A 351 -16.76 -6.65 -5.29
CA LEU A 351 -18.07 -7.21 -5.01
C LEU A 351 -18.38 -8.45 -5.88
N ALA A 352 -18.05 -8.37 -7.17
CA ALA A 352 -18.24 -9.48 -8.09
C ALA A 352 -17.09 -10.49 -8.03
N SER A 353 -15.83 -10.02 -8.05
CA SER A 353 -14.67 -10.89 -8.15
C SER A 353 -14.46 -11.75 -6.91
N LEU A 354 -14.58 -11.20 -5.70
CA LEU A 354 -14.47 -11.98 -4.47
C LEU A 354 -15.61 -13.00 -4.34
N THR A 355 -16.81 -12.66 -4.83
CA THR A 355 -17.92 -13.59 -4.92
C THR A 355 -17.59 -14.78 -5.82
N ILE A 356 -17.07 -14.51 -7.03
CA ILE A 356 -16.68 -15.54 -8.00
C ILE A 356 -15.56 -16.43 -7.42
N VAL A 357 -14.52 -15.81 -6.88
CA VAL A 357 -13.39 -16.54 -6.29
C VAL A 357 -13.86 -17.40 -5.11
N SER A 358 -14.67 -16.83 -4.21
CA SER A 358 -15.20 -17.60 -3.07
C SER A 358 -16.09 -18.76 -3.49
N ALA A 359 -16.92 -18.60 -4.52
CA ALA A 359 -17.77 -19.69 -5.02
C ALA A 359 -16.98 -20.86 -5.63
N VAL A 360 -15.73 -20.62 -6.06
CA VAL A 360 -14.86 -21.67 -6.61
C VAL A 360 -13.97 -22.30 -5.54
N VAL A 361 -13.57 -21.51 -4.55
CA VAL A 361 -12.55 -21.89 -3.56
C VAL A 361 -13.18 -22.50 -2.29
N PHE A 362 -14.39 -22.08 -1.90
CA PHE A 362 -15.19 -22.61 -0.79
C PHE A 362 -16.32 -23.51 -1.27
#